data_97d6fcf3ba59f015d88356dd2f22cb7b
#
_entry.id   97d6fcf3ba59f015d88356dd2f22cb7b
#
_cell.length_a   1.000
_cell.length_b   1.000
_cell.length_c   1.000
_cell.angle_alpha   90.00
_cell.angle_beta   90.00
_cell.angle_gamma   90.00
#
_symmetry.space_group_name_H-M   'P 1'
#
loop_
_entity.id
_entity.type
_entity.pdbx_description
1 polymer ?
#
loop_
_entity_poly.entity_id
_entity_poly.type
_entity_poly.pdbx_seq_one_letter_code
_entity_poly.pdbx_strand_id
1 'polypeptide(L)'
;MTENKGKVAIVTGAAKNIGRATCDSLSKLGFNVLVHANSDKEGAMETLEIVKKNGVNADIFIGDLTNEDTSRYLVDAGSKLGNVSILVNNASQREFNKFDDMSFDQWRFVLSINLDTLFHTCKAVIPEMKKNNWGRIVNLGGLSAHISAIGRAHVITSKSAVVGFSRALAMEYAESGITVNTVVPGLIDTVRGASAGRSLVHPSHSNPPIGRKGYPVEVATMISNLCGPNSDFITGQTIHVNGGSYFQ
;
A
#
# COMPACT_ATOMS: atom_id res chain seq x y z
N MET A 1 -14.22 -0.38 -20.31
CA MET A 1 -13.79 -1.59 -19.56
C MET A 1 -12.79 -2.49 -20.33
N THR A 2 -12.52 -2.25 -21.60
CA THR A 2 -11.57 -3.06 -22.41
C THR A 2 -10.10 -2.66 -22.23
N GLU A 3 -9.80 -1.45 -21.80
CA GLU A 3 -8.47 -0.86 -21.74
C GLU A 3 -7.55 -1.49 -20.67
N ASN A 4 -8.12 -2.04 -19.59
CA ASN A 4 -7.37 -2.65 -18.48
C ASN A 4 -7.30 -4.18 -18.57
N LYS A 5 -7.93 -4.77 -19.59
CA LYS A 5 -7.98 -6.23 -19.74
C LYS A 5 -6.57 -6.81 -19.91
N GLY A 6 -6.23 -7.79 -19.08
CA GLY A 6 -4.92 -8.43 -19.09
C GLY A 6 -3.85 -7.74 -18.23
N LYS A 7 -4.10 -6.53 -17.72
CA LYS A 7 -3.23 -5.88 -16.73
C LYS A 7 -3.50 -6.44 -15.33
N VAL A 8 -2.45 -6.62 -14.55
CA VAL A 8 -2.51 -7.18 -13.20
C VAL A 8 -2.11 -6.15 -12.15
N ALA A 9 -2.91 -6.04 -11.11
CA ALA A 9 -2.61 -5.31 -9.91
C ALA A 9 -2.19 -6.25 -8.79
N ILE A 10 -1.03 -6.01 -8.20
CA ILE A 10 -0.56 -6.68 -6.98
C ILE A 10 -0.85 -5.76 -5.80
N VAL A 11 -1.58 -6.24 -4.79
CA VAL A 11 -1.87 -5.47 -3.57
C VAL A 11 -1.33 -6.20 -2.36
N THR A 12 -0.34 -5.62 -1.67
CA THR A 12 0.25 -6.24 -0.49
C THR A 12 -0.56 -5.98 0.78
N GLY A 13 -0.61 -6.93 1.72
CA GLY A 13 -1.38 -6.80 2.95
C GLY A 13 -2.89 -6.64 2.71
N ALA A 14 -3.43 -7.41 1.76
CA ALA A 14 -4.77 -7.23 1.22
C ALA A 14 -5.85 -8.13 1.84
N ALA A 15 -5.54 -8.84 2.92
CA ALA A 15 -6.50 -9.73 3.60
C ALA A 15 -7.71 -8.98 4.21
N LYS A 16 -7.56 -7.67 4.51
CA LYS A 16 -8.60 -6.85 5.15
C LYS A 16 -8.40 -5.36 4.91
N ASN A 17 -9.32 -4.55 5.47
CA ASN A 17 -9.20 -3.09 5.56
C ASN A 17 -8.93 -2.40 4.19
N ILE A 18 -7.96 -1.47 4.15
CA ILE A 18 -7.61 -0.68 2.96
C ILE A 18 -7.17 -1.59 1.82
N GLY A 19 -6.35 -2.61 2.08
CA GLY A 19 -5.88 -3.54 1.05
C GLY A 19 -7.03 -4.29 0.37
N ARG A 20 -7.98 -4.84 1.15
CA ARG A 20 -9.20 -5.49 0.64
C ARG A 20 -10.03 -4.52 -0.22
N ALA A 21 -10.29 -3.32 0.31
CA ALA A 21 -11.06 -2.30 -0.42
C ALA A 21 -10.35 -1.86 -1.71
N THR A 22 -9.01 -1.83 -1.71
CA THR A 22 -8.20 -1.53 -2.90
C THR A 22 -8.33 -2.63 -3.96
N CYS A 23 -8.28 -3.90 -3.56
CA CYS A 23 -8.50 -5.03 -4.46
C CYS A 23 -9.90 -4.96 -5.12
N ASP A 24 -10.95 -4.69 -4.34
CA ASP A 24 -12.30 -4.51 -4.85
C ASP A 24 -12.40 -3.34 -5.83
N SER A 25 -11.82 -2.19 -5.48
CA SER A 25 -11.84 -1.00 -6.34
C SER A 25 -11.10 -1.21 -7.67
N LEU A 26 -9.92 -1.85 -7.65
CA LEU A 26 -9.15 -2.12 -8.86
C LEU A 26 -9.81 -3.16 -9.76
N SER A 27 -10.43 -4.21 -9.18
CA SER A 27 -11.17 -5.21 -9.94
C SER A 27 -12.40 -4.64 -10.63
N LYS A 28 -13.11 -3.69 -10.01
CA LYS A 28 -14.22 -2.92 -10.64
C LYS A 28 -13.76 -2.09 -11.83
N LEU A 29 -12.50 -1.69 -11.89
CA LEU A 29 -11.89 -1.03 -13.05
C LEU A 29 -11.43 -2.02 -14.14
N GLY A 30 -11.61 -3.33 -13.93
CA GLY A 30 -11.27 -4.38 -14.90
C GLY A 30 -9.84 -4.90 -14.82
N PHE A 31 -9.07 -4.55 -13.79
CA PHE A 31 -7.75 -5.13 -13.54
C PHE A 31 -7.88 -6.54 -12.96
N ASN A 32 -7.06 -7.47 -13.42
CA ASN A 32 -6.82 -8.71 -12.71
C ASN A 32 -6.09 -8.41 -11.40
N VAL A 33 -6.32 -9.20 -10.34
CA VAL A 33 -5.80 -8.86 -9.01
C VAL A 33 -5.09 -10.05 -8.37
N LEU A 34 -3.84 -9.84 -7.95
CA LEU A 34 -3.17 -10.74 -7.03
C LEU A 34 -3.30 -10.19 -5.60
N VAL A 35 -4.01 -10.91 -4.75
CA VAL A 35 -4.25 -10.58 -3.35
C VAL A 35 -3.11 -11.16 -2.51
N HIS A 36 -2.26 -10.30 -1.94
CA HIS A 36 -1.19 -10.79 -1.06
C HIS A 36 -1.53 -10.60 0.41
N ALA A 37 -1.19 -11.62 1.22
CA ALA A 37 -1.12 -11.56 2.68
C ALA A 37 0.13 -12.27 3.21
N ASN A 38 0.65 -11.83 4.37
CA ASN A 38 1.79 -12.51 4.99
C ASN A 38 1.41 -13.92 5.48
N SER A 39 0.34 -14.02 6.30
CA SER A 39 -0.10 -15.29 6.92
C SER A 39 -1.63 -15.44 7.00
N ASP A 40 -2.39 -14.35 6.88
CA ASP A 40 -3.87 -14.34 6.97
C ASP A 40 -4.49 -14.89 5.67
N LYS A 41 -4.46 -16.22 5.52
CA LYS A 41 -4.99 -16.90 4.33
C LYS A 41 -6.51 -16.78 4.23
N GLU A 42 -7.22 -16.88 5.34
CA GLU A 42 -8.69 -16.80 5.36
C GLU A 42 -9.15 -15.41 4.90
N GLY A 43 -8.58 -14.35 5.47
CA GLY A 43 -8.88 -12.98 5.03
C GLY A 43 -8.49 -12.70 3.57
N ALA A 44 -7.41 -13.32 3.07
CA ALA A 44 -7.04 -13.22 1.66
C ALA A 44 -8.06 -13.94 0.76
N MET A 45 -8.58 -15.09 1.16
CA MET A 45 -9.64 -15.82 0.44
C MET A 45 -10.95 -15.05 0.41
N GLU A 46 -11.36 -14.44 1.53
CA GLU A 46 -12.54 -13.55 1.54
C GLU A 46 -12.38 -12.39 0.54
N THR A 47 -11.19 -11.80 0.47
CA THR A 47 -10.88 -10.74 -0.50
C THR A 47 -10.92 -11.27 -1.94
N LEU A 48 -10.39 -12.45 -2.19
CA LEU A 48 -10.43 -13.12 -3.50
C LEU A 48 -11.87 -13.31 -3.99
N GLU A 49 -12.77 -13.77 -3.12
CA GLU A 49 -14.18 -13.96 -3.46
C GLU A 49 -14.88 -12.65 -3.83
N ILE A 50 -14.54 -11.55 -3.15
CA ILE A 50 -15.06 -10.22 -3.50
C ILE A 50 -14.57 -9.81 -4.90
N VAL A 51 -13.28 -9.97 -5.17
CA VAL A 51 -12.66 -9.61 -6.45
C VAL A 51 -13.24 -10.41 -7.62
N LYS A 52 -13.39 -11.73 -7.45
CA LYS A 52 -13.94 -12.61 -8.49
C LYS A 52 -15.37 -12.25 -8.89
N LYS A 53 -16.20 -11.75 -7.96
CA LYS A 53 -17.56 -11.27 -8.27
C LYS A 53 -17.57 -10.12 -9.27
N ASN A 54 -16.47 -9.38 -9.42
CA ASN A 54 -16.34 -8.29 -10.40
C ASN A 54 -15.93 -8.79 -11.82
N GLY A 55 -15.80 -10.11 -12.02
CA GLY A 55 -15.61 -10.73 -13.35
C GLY A 55 -14.18 -10.67 -13.89
N VAL A 56 -13.19 -10.45 -13.03
CA VAL A 56 -11.76 -10.44 -13.39
C VAL A 56 -11.06 -11.73 -12.93
N ASN A 57 -9.89 -12.02 -13.50
CA ASN A 57 -9.03 -13.08 -12.99
C ASN A 57 -8.35 -12.62 -11.69
N ALA A 58 -8.32 -13.50 -10.70
CA ALA A 58 -7.68 -13.20 -9.44
C ALA A 58 -7.15 -14.47 -8.76
N ASP A 59 -6.11 -14.29 -7.95
CA ASP A 59 -5.53 -15.35 -7.12
C ASP A 59 -4.99 -14.75 -5.81
N ILE A 60 -4.60 -15.62 -4.88
CA ILE A 60 -3.95 -15.23 -3.63
C ILE A 60 -2.47 -15.64 -3.63
N PHE A 61 -1.66 -14.86 -2.95
CA PHE A 61 -0.27 -15.19 -2.65
C PHE A 61 -0.01 -14.99 -1.15
N ILE A 62 0.46 -16.04 -0.48
CA ILE A 62 0.80 -15.99 0.95
C ILE A 62 2.32 -16.10 1.09
N GLY A 63 2.94 -15.11 1.74
CA GLY A 63 4.39 -15.13 1.95
C GLY A 63 4.92 -13.88 2.65
N ASP A 64 6.10 -13.99 3.25
CA ASP A 64 6.77 -12.90 3.95
C ASP A 64 7.64 -12.09 2.96
N LEU A 65 7.24 -10.86 2.70
CA LEU A 65 7.93 -9.95 1.77
C LEU A 65 9.19 -9.30 2.35
N THR A 66 9.54 -9.57 3.60
CA THR A 66 10.85 -9.18 4.14
C THR A 66 11.98 -9.98 3.50
N ASN A 67 11.66 -11.12 2.89
CA ASN A 67 12.57 -11.91 2.09
C ASN A 67 12.50 -11.49 0.61
N GLU A 68 13.65 -11.15 0.02
CA GLU A 68 13.75 -10.69 -1.38
C GLU A 68 13.22 -11.73 -2.37
N ASP A 69 13.50 -13.02 -2.17
CA ASP A 69 13.05 -14.09 -3.06
C ASP A 69 11.51 -14.19 -3.10
N THR A 70 10.85 -13.96 -1.96
CA THR A 70 9.39 -13.96 -1.89
C THR A 70 8.77 -12.89 -2.80
N SER A 71 9.42 -11.73 -2.94
CA SER A 71 8.97 -10.67 -3.85
C SER A 71 9.09 -11.07 -5.32
N ARG A 72 10.10 -11.87 -5.69
CA ARG A 72 10.20 -12.44 -7.05
C ARG A 72 9.06 -13.44 -7.30
N TYR A 73 8.81 -14.36 -6.36
CA TYR A 73 7.71 -15.32 -6.48
C TYR A 73 6.34 -14.64 -6.52
N LEU A 74 6.18 -13.52 -5.81
CA LEU A 74 4.96 -12.70 -5.88
C LEU A 74 4.71 -12.18 -7.30
N VAL A 75 5.76 -11.66 -7.97
CA VAL A 75 5.66 -11.17 -9.35
C VAL A 75 5.40 -12.33 -10.33
N ASP A 76 6.07 -13.46 -10.15
CA ASP A 76 5.85 -14.65 -10.97
C ASP A 76 4.38 -15.16 -10.84
N ALA A 77 3.82 -15.13 -9.64
CA ALA A 77 2.41 -15.45 -9.41
C ALA A 77 1.49 -14.44 -10.11
N GLY A 78 1.78 -13.15 -10.03
CA GLY A 78 1.04 -12.11 -10.75
C GLY A 78 1.10 -12.29 -12.26
N SER A 79 2.24 -12.65 -12.80
CA SER A 79 2.46 -12.84 -14.24
C SER A 79 1.62 -14.00 -14.84
N LYS A 80 1.19 -14.95 -14.02
CA LYS A 80 0.23 -15.99 -14.44
C LYS A 80 -1.18 -15.46 -14.69
N LEU A 81 -1.51 -14.30 -14.11
CA LEU A 81 -2.80 -13.64 -14.29
C LEU A 81 -2.79 -12.64 -15.46
N GLY A 82 -1.62 -12.26 -15.95
CA GLY A 82 -1.42 -11.31 -17.05
C GLY A 82 -0.21 -10.40 -16.83
N ASN A 83 -0.22 -9.21 -17.44
CA ASN A 83 0.87 -8.25 -17.37
C ASN A 83 0.88 -7.52 -16.02
N VAL A 84 1.88 -7.74 -15.17
CA VAL A 84 2.02 -7.02 -13.90
C VAL A 84 2.28 -5.55 -14.19
N SER A 85 1.30 -4.70 -13.88
CA SER A 85 1.24 -3.30 -14.28
C SER A 85 0.99 -2.35 -13.11
N ILE A 86 0.44 -2.85 -12.00
CA ILE A 86 0.15 -2.07 -10.80
C ILE A 86 0.74 -2.77 -9.58
N LEU A 87 1.40 -1.99 -8.72
CA LEU A 87 1.82 -2.41 -7.39
C LEU A 87 1.26 -1.44 -6.34
N VAL A 88 0.51 -1.98 -5.38
CA VAL A 88 0.08 -1.22 -4.20
C VAL A 88 0.75 -1.79 -2.96
N ASN A 89 1.74 -1.08 -2.44
CA ASN A 89 2.44 -1.41 -1.21
C ASN A 89 1.64 -0.93 0.01
N ASN A 90 0.72 -1.79 0.47
CA ASN A 90 -0.15 -1.51 1.61
C ASN A 90 0.25 -2.29 2.88
N ALA A 91 0.98 -3.40 2.77
CA ALA A 91 1.48 -4.14 3.93
C ALA A 91 2.27 -3.22 4.86
N SER A 92 1.95 -3.23 6.15
CA SER A 92 2.67 -2.42 7.13
C SER A 92 2.45 -2.90 8.55
N GLN A 93 3.42 -2.61 9.43
CA GLN A 93 3.37 -2.85 10.85
C GLN A 93 3.31 -1.51 11.62
N ARG A 94 2.58 -1.51 12.74
CA ARG A 94 2.29 -0.29 13.52
C ARG A 94 2.38 -0.58 15.01
N GLU A 95 3.55 -0.99 15.47
CA GLU A 95 3.77 -1.26 16.89
C GLU A 95 3.90 0.01 17.72
N PHE A 96 3.52 -0.10 18.99
CA PHE A 96 3.71 0.96 19.98
C PHE A 96 4.86 0.55 20.91
N ASN A 97 5.96 1.29 20.87
CA ASN A 97 7.09 1.14 21.77
C ASN A 97 7.64 2.52 22.14
N LYS A 98 7.73 2.85 23.41
CA LYS A 98 8.43 4.07 23.83
C LYS A 98 9.91 3.96 23.42
N PHE A 99 10.53 5.08 23.07
CA PHE A 99 11.88 5.06 22.55
C PHE A 99 12.88 4.48 23.57
N ASP A 100 12.75 4.83 24.85
CA ASP A 100 13.59 4.35 25.93
C ASP A 100 13.52 2.82 26.14
N ASP A 101 12.36 2.22 25.82
CA ASP A 101 12.09 0.79 26.00
C ASP A 101 12.29 0.00 24.69
N MET A 102 12.56 0.69 23.56
CA MET A 102 12.62 0.07 22.24
C MET A 102 13.96 -0.64 22.02
N SER A 103 13.91 -1.96 21.80
CA SER A 103 15.10 -2.69 21.38
C SER A 103 15.44 -2.41 19.90
N PHE A 104 16.73 -2.65 19.55
CA PHE A 104 17.15 -2.54 18.14
C PHE A 104 16.44 -3.55 17.23
N ASP A 105 16.09 -4.72 17.75
CA ASP A 105 15.33 -5.73 16.99
C ASP A 105 13.91 -5.26 16.69
N GLN A 106 13.22 -4.63 17.64
CA GLN A 106 11.90 -4.02 17.41
C GLN A 106 11.98 -2.89 16.38
N TRP A 107 13.03 -2.06 16.45
CA TRP A 107 13.32 -1.04 15.44
C TRP A 107 13.48 -1.66 14.06
N ARG A 108 14.37 -2.65 13.91
CA ARG A 108 14.65 -3.33 12.64
C ARG A 108 13.42 -4.06 12.09
N PHE A 109 12.68 -4.74 12.95
CA PHE A 109 11.44 -5.44 12.58
C PHE A 109 10.43 -4.51 11.89
N VAL A 110 10.17 -3.34 12.45
CA VAL A 110 9.22 -2.39 11.84
C VAL A 110 9.78 -1.79 10.54
N LEU A 111 11.08 -1.47 10.49
CA LEU A 111 11.70 -0.97 9.27
C LEU A 111 11.68 -2.02 8.16
N SER A 112 12.01 -3.28 8.46
CA SER A 112 12.01 -4.34 7.45
C SER A 112 10.63 -4.52 6.81
N ILE A 113 9.54 -4.51 7.60
CA ILE A 113 8.19 -4.65 7.07
C ILE A 113 7.73 -3.39 6.33
N ASN A 114 8.02 -2.19 6.85
CA ASN A 114 7.44 -0.96 6.31
C ASN A 114 8.27 -0.33 5.20
N LEU A 115 9.57 -0.66 5.09
CA LEU A 115 10.49 -0.02 4.15
C LEU A 115 11.21 -1.04 3.26
N ASP A 116 11.87 -2.08 3.86
CA ASP A 116 12.65 -3.01 3.04
C ASP A 116 11.73 -3.82 2.10
N THR A 117 10.49 -4.15 2.52
CA THR A 117 9.51 -4.78 1.62
C THR A 117 9.17 -3.93 0.41
N LEU A 118 9.10 -2.59 0.56
CA LEU A 118 8.87 -1.70 -0.58
C LEU A 118 10.03 -1.76 -1.57
N PHE A 119 11.25 -1.78 -1.06
CA PHE A 119 12.43 -1.96 -1.91
C PHE A 119 12.37 -3.26 -2.69
N HIS A 120 12.12 -4.39 -2.01
CA HIS A 120 12.06 -5.72 -2.66
C HIS A 120 10.93 -5.80 -3.70
N THR A 121 9.72 -5.37 -3.35
CA THR A 121 8.56 -5.44 -4.26
C THR A 121 8.72 -4.51 -5.45
N CYS A 122 9.17 -3.26 -5.26
CA CYS A 122 9.42 -2.33 -6.35
C CYS A 122 10.52 -2.85 -7.28
N LYS A 123 11.64 -3.34 -6.72
CA LYS A 123 12.74 -3.93 -7.49
C LYS A 123 12.28 -5.12 -8.35
N ALA A 124 11.34 -5.91 -7.84
CA ALA A 124 10.81 -7.07 -8.55
C ALA A 124 9.82 -6.70 -9.68
N VAL A 125 8.94 -5.70 -9.47
CA VAL A 125 7.90 -5.35 -10.48
C VAL A 125 8.39 -4.40 -11.57
N ILE A 126 9.33 -3.51 -11.29
CA ILE A 126 9.79 -2.48 -12.24
C ILE A 126 10.26 -3.08 -13.58
N PRO A 127 11.00 -4.19 -13.64
CA PRO A 127 11.39 -4.79 -14.92
C PRO A 127 10.18 -5.16 -15.79
N GLU A 128 9.11 -5.68 -15.22
CA GLU A 128 7.88 -6.03 -15.94
C GLU A 128 7.14 -4.78 -16.44
N MET A 129 7.05 -3.74 -15.62
CA MET A 129 6.44 -2.46 -15.99
C MET A 129 7.23 -1.77 -17.13
N LYS A 130 8.56 -1.81 -17.10
CA LYS A 130 9.43 -1.26 -18.16
C LYS A 130 9.21 -1.94 -19.51
N LYS A 131 9.04 -3.27 -19.55
CA LYS A 131 8.75 -4.01 -20.79
C LYS A 131 7.50 -3.49 -21.49
N ASN A 132 6.50 -3.04 -20.72
CA ASN A 132 5.23 -2.56 -21.23
C ASN A 132 5.19 -1.02 -21.39
N ASN A 133 6.27 -0.33 -21.03
CA ASN A 133 6.35 1.14 -20.95
C ASN A 133 5.14 1.76 -20.23
N TRP A 134 4.65 1.08 -19.20
CA TRP A 134 3.51 1.50 -18.38
C TRP A 134 3.54 0.84 -17.01
N GLY A 135 3.43 1.61 -15.96
CA GLY A 135 3.36 1.09 -14.59
C GLY A 135 2.76 2.10 -13.61
N ARG A 136 2.15 1.58 -12.54
CA ARG A 136 1.61 2.39 -11.44
C ARG A 136 2.04 1.79 -10.12
N ILE A 137 2.80 2.55 -9.35
CA ILE A 137 3.22 2.17 -8.00
C ILE A 137 2.58 3.14 -7.01
N VAL A 138 1.82 2.61 -6.05
CA VAL A 138 1.24 3.39 -4.97
C VAL A 138 1.74 2.84 -3.63
N ASN A 139 2.48 3.65 -2.90
CA ASN A 139 3.02 3.30 -1.59
C ASN A 139 2.15 3.90 -0.48
N LEU A 140 1.75 3.11 0.53
CA LEU A 140 1.00 3.62 1.68
C LEU A 140 1.95 4.27 2.69
N GLY A 141 1.83 5.58 2.79
CA GLY A 141 2.45 6.40 3.84
C GLY A 141 1.71 6.25 5.18
N GLY A 142 1.77 7.27 6.00
CA GLY A 142 1.06 7.33 7.27
C GLY A 142 1.01 8.74 7.83
N LEU A 143 -0.15 9.15 8.31
CA LEU A 143 -0.37 10.49 8.88
C LEU A 143 0.65 10.83 9.98
N SER A 144 1.04 9.85 10.82
CA SER A 144 2.02 10.03 11.89
C SER A 144 3.40 10.50 11.40
N ALA A 145 3.76 10.27 10.15
CA ALA A 145 5.00 10.80 9.56
C ALA A 145 4.96 12.33 9.36
N HIS A 146 3.78 12.92 9.39
CA HIS A 146 3.56 14.35 9.14
C HIS A 146 3.19 15.12 10.42
N ILE A 147 2.48 14.48 11.37
CA ILE A 147 1.99 15.12 12.60
C ILE A 147 2.64 14.59 13.89
N SER A 148 3.52 13.61 13.76
CA SER A 148 4.17 12.90 14.87
C SER A 148 3.20 12.07 15.74
N ALA A 149 3.75 11.18 16.56
CA ALA A 149 3.02 10.39 17.55
C ALA A 149 4.00 9.80 18.59
N ILE A 150 3.60 9.77 19.85
CA ILE A 150 4.38 9.17 20.93
C ILE A 150 4.50 7.64 20.72
N GLY A 151 5.66 7.08 21.02
CA GLY A 151 5.90 5.62 20.96
C GLY A 151 5.89 5.06 19.54
N ARG A 152 6.19 5.87 18.53
CA ARG A 152 6.13 5.49 17.10
C ARG A 152 7.40 5.85 16.32
N ALA A 153 8.54 6.04 16.98
CA ALA A 153 9.79 6.48 16.32
C ALA A 153 10.12 5.63 15.07
N HIS A 154 10.10 4.30 15.20
CA HIS A 154 10.35 3.36 14.09
C HIS A 154 9.29 3.46 12.97
N VAL A 155 8.00 3.57 13.33
CA VAL A 155 6.90 3.71 12.35
C VAL A 155 7.00 5.05 11.62
N ILE A 156 7.24 6.13 12.36
CA ILE A 156 7.37 7.49 11.78
C ILE A 156 8.55 7.54 10.83
N THR A 157 9.71 7.04 11.25
CA THR A 157 10.91 7.00 10.42
C THR A 157 10.66 6.21 9.14
N SER A 158 10.09 5.00 9.24
CA SER A 158 9.81 4.18 8.05
C SER A 158 8.81 4.87 7.11
N LYS A 159 7.74 5.46 7.62
CA LYS A 159 6.72 6.12 6.80
C LYS A 159 7.19 7.46 6.20
N SER A 160 8.11 8.17 6.86
CA SER A 160 8.78 9.33 6.28
C SER A 160 9.72 8.92 5.14
N ALA A 161 10.46 7.81 5.31
CA ALA A 161 11.33 7.27 4.27
C ALA A 161 10.56 6.84 3.01
N VAL A 162 9.33 6.32 3.14
CA VAL A 162 8.46 5.96 2.00
C VAL A 162 8.26 7.15 1.05
N VAL A 163 8.11 8.37 1.57
CA VAL A 163 7.93 9.58 0.74
C VAL A 163 9.17 9.85 -0.10
N GLY A 164 10.36 9.85 0.53
CA GLY A 164 11.63 10.04 -0.18
C GLY A 164 11.89 8.95 -1.22
N PHE A 165 11.65 7.68 -0.85
CA PHE A 165 11.77 6.54 -1.74
C PHE A 165 10.83 6.65 -2.96
N SER A 166 9.57 7.02 -2.75
CA SER A 166 8.61 7.20 -3.83
C SER A 166 9.02 8.31 -4.81
N ARG A 167 9.54 9.44 -4.30
CA ARG A 167 10.04 10.54 -5.13
C ARG A 167 11.25 10.14 -5.98
N ALA A 168 12.18 9.37 -5.40
CA ALA A 168 13.37 8.89 -6.12
C ALA A 168 12.95 7.99 -7.29
N LEU A 169 12.09 6.99 -7.05
CA LEU A 169 11.61 6.10 -8.11
C LEU A 169 10.75 6.84 -9.15
N ALA A 170 9.94 7.81 -8.74
CA ALA A 170 9.15 8.62 -9.64
C ALA A 170 10.04 9.36 -10.66
N MET A 171 11.15 9.95 -10.21
CA MET A 171 12.10 10.63 -11.07
C MET A 171 12.85 9.65 -11.98
N GLU A 172 13.31 8.53 -11.44
CA GLU A 172 14.15 7.55 -12.14
C GLU A 172 13.39 6.83 -13.27
N TYR A 173 12.08 6.58 -13.09
CA TYR A 173 11.30 5.75 -14.02
C TYR A 173 10.22 6.52 -14.80
N ALA A 174 10.18 7.84 -14.73
CA ALA A 174 9.20 8.67 -15.45
C ALA A 174 9.22 8.41 -16.96
N GLU A 175 10.41 8.39 -17.58
CA GLU A 175 10.58 8.13 -19.02
C GLU A 175 10.16 6.70 -19.44
N SER A 176 10.06 5.79 -18.49
CA SER A 176 9.56 4.43 -18.71
C SER A 176 8.03 4.32 -18.59
N GLY A 177 7.30 5.44 -18.49
CA GLY A 177 5.84 5.47 -18.32
C GLY A 177 5.36 4.96 -16.96
N ILE A 178 6.25 4.93 -15.95
CA ILE A 178 5.92 4.45 -14.59
C ILE A 178 5.71 5.65 -13.68
N THR A 179 4.53 5.72 -13.05
CA THR A 179 4.26 6.71 -11.99
C THR A 179 4.41 6.07 -10.62
N VAL A 180 4.96 6.83 -9.67
CA VAL A 180 5.14 6.38 -8.29
C VAL A 180 4.63 7.46 -7.35
N ASN A 181 3.59 7.13 -6.55
CA ASN A 181 2.96 8.09 -5.64
C ASN A 181 2.81 7.50 -4.23
N THR A 182 2.71 8.38 -3.25
CA THR A 182 2.42 8.00 -1.86
C THR A 182 1.02 8.46 -1.50
N VAL A 183 0.18 7.54 -1.00
CA VAL A 183 -1.11 7.87 -0.39
C VAL A 183 -0.97 7.80 1.13
N VAL A 184 -1.41 8.86 1.81
CA VAL A 184 -1.29 9.01 3.27
C VAL A 184 -2.69 8.97 3.89
N PRO A 185 -3.13 7.81 4.41
CA PRO A 185 -4.39 7.69 5.13
C PRO A 185 -4.34 8.43 6.47
N GLY A 186 -5.44 9.09 6.83
CA GLY A 186 -5.66 9.65 8.15
C GLY A 186 -6.17 8.61 9.15
N LEU A 187 -7.10 9.05 10.01
CA LEU A 187 -7.79 8.17 10.95
C LEU A 187 -8.88 7.38 10.22
N ILE A 188 -8.54 6.17 9.79
CA ILE A 188 -9.43 5.28 9.05
C ILE A 188 -10.04 4.23 10.00
N ASP A 189 -11.32 3.94 9.83
CA ASP A 189 -12.04 2.90 10.59
C ASP A 189 -11.64 1.52 10.06
N THR A 190 -10.72 0.88 10.79
CA THR A 190 -10.08 -0.39 10.42
C THR A 190 -10.01 -1.32 11.60
N VAL A 191 -10.13 -2.62 11.33
CA VAL A 191 -9.84 -3.65 12.32
C VAL A 191 -8.33 -3.70 12.54
N ARG A 192 -7.88 -3.45 13.78
CA ARG A 192 -6.47 -3.42 14.16
C ARG A 192 -6.08 -4.66 14.93
N GLY A 193 -4.89 -5.19 14.67
CA GLY A 193 -4.29 -6.25 15.50
C GLY A 193 -3.95 -5.75 16.91
N ALA A 194 -3.84 -6.66 17.85
CA ALA A 194 -3.54 -6.36 19.26
C ALA A 194 -2.19 -5.62 19.45
N SER A 195 -1.19 -5.91 18.62
CA SER A 195 0.14 -5.28 18.63
C SER A 195 0.13 -3.79 18.24
N ALA A 196 -0.94 -3.32 17.58
CA ALA A 196 -1.04 -1.91 17.17
C ALA A 196 -1.12 -0.93 18.35
N GLY A 197 -1.39 -1.40 19.56
CA GLY A 197 -1.49 -0.61 20.80
C GLY A 197 -2.54 0.50 20.73
N ARG A 198 -2.76 1.22 21.81
CA ARG A 198 -3.57 2.44 21.80
C ARG A 198 -2.81 3.52 21.01
N SER A 199 -3.44 4.09 20.01
CA SER A 199 -2.93 5.27 19.36
C SER A 199 -3.01 6.44 20.35
N LEU A 200 -1.90 6.81 20.96
CA LEU A 200 -1.78 8.08 21.69
C LEU A 200 -1.57 9.19 20.64
N VAL A 201 -2.57 9.41 19.83
CA VAL A 201 -2.63 10.60 18.96
C VAL A 201 -2.86 11.79 19.89
N HIS A 202 -2.13 12.86 19.69
CA HIS A 202 -2.38 14.09 20.45
C HIS A 202 -3.87 14.46 20.36
N PRO A 203 -4.51 14.90 21.45
CA PRO A 203 -5.96 15.18 21.46
C PRO A 203 -6.44 16.06 20.30
N SER A 204 -5.62 17.00 19.82
CA SER A 204 -5.91 17.85 18.65
C SER A 204 -6.05 17.08 17.33
N HIS A 205 -5.61 15.82 17.26
CA HIS A 205 -5.69 14.96 16.07
C HIS A 205 -6.61 13.74 16.26
N SER A 206 -7.31 13.68 17.40
CA SER A 206 -8.21 12.56 17.71
C SER A 206 -9.49 12.56 16.88
N ASN A 207 -9.92 13.73 16.40
CA ASN A 207 -11.07 13.88 15.50
C ASN A 207 -10.64 14.66 14.25
N PRO A 208 -10.74 14.06 13.06
CA PRO A 208 -10.55 14.81 11.83
C PRO A 208 -11.54 15.98 11.72
N PRO A 209 -11.18 17.13 11.13
CA PRO A 209 -12.07 18.28 10.94
C PRO A 209 -13.40 17.93 10.25
N ILE A 210 -13.42 16.91 9.38
CA ILE A 210 -14.65 16.39 8.74
C ILE A 210 -15.64 15.73 9.73
N GLY A 211 -15.28 15.60 11.01
CA GLY A 211 -16.16 15.12 12.08
C GLY A 211 -16.30 13.59 12.22
N ARG A 212 -15.62 12.79 11.40
CA ARG A 212 -15.67 11.32 11.44
C ARG A 212 -14.36 10.67 11.03
N LYS A 213 -14.20 9.41 11.34
CA LYS A 213 -13.17 8.57 10.71
C LYS A 213 -13.46 8.40 9.22
N GLY A 214 -12.41 8.25 8.42
CA GLY A 214 -12.55 7.80 7.05
C GLY A 214 -12.85 6.30 6.98
N TYR A 215 -13.38 5.85 5.84
CA TYR A 215 -13.58 4.43 5.56
C TYR A 215 -12.47 3.89 4.64
N PRO A 216 -12.13 2.59 4.70
CA PRO A 216 -11.16 1.97 3.81
C PRO A 216 -11.41 2.26 2.32
N VAL A 217 -12.67 2.30 1.89
CA VAL A 217 -13.06 2.59 0.50
C VAL A 217 -12.65 3.99 0.05
N GLU A 218 -12.64 4.99 0.95
CA GLU A 218 -12.24 6.37 0.58
C GLU A 218 -10.75 6.44 0.23
N VAL A 219 -9.92 5.67 0.94
CA VAL A 219 -8.49 5.52 0.61
C VAL A 219 -8.31 4.71 -0.68
N ALA A 220 -9.03 3.60 -0.81
CA ALA A 220 -9.00 2.74 -2.00
C ALA A 220 -9.41 3.48 -3.27
N THR A 221 -10.39 4.39 -3.19
CA THR A 221 -10.80 5.25 -4.31
C THR A 221 -9.66 6.13 -4.78
N MET A 222 -8.91 6.75 -3.86
CA MET A 222 -7.74 7.55 -4.25
C MET A 222 -6.65 6.68 -4.89
N ILE A 223 -6.38 5.50 -4.31
CA ILE A 223 -5.41 4.56 -4.89
C ILE A 223 -5.82 4.13 -6.29
N SER A 224 -7.08 3.75 -6.48
CA SER A 224 -7.58 3.30 -7.79
C SER A 224 -7.59 4.42 -8.83
N ASN A 225 -7.86 5.67 -8.43
CA ASN A 225 -7.73 6.83 -9.32
C ASN A 225 -6.28 7.01 -9.81
N LEU A 226 -5.29 6.90 -8.91
CA LEU A 226 -3.86 6.98 -9.26
C LEU A 226 -3.39 5.82 -10.15
N CYS A 227 -4.09 4.69 -10.12
CA CYS A 227 -3.82 3.54 -10.98
C CYS A 227 -4.58 3.57 -12.31
N GLY A 228 -5.52 4.49 -12.45
CA GLY A 228 -6.35 4.65 -13.66
C GLY A 228 -5.65 5.38 -14.81
N PRO A 229 -6.28 5.40 -16.00
CA PRO A 229 -5.69 6.01 -17.19
C PRO A 229 -5.60 7.54 -17.13
N ASN A 230 -6.38 8.19 -16.26
CA ASN A 230 -6.44 9.65 -16.17
C ASN A 230 -5.39 10.24 -15.21
N SER A 231 -4.42 9.45 -14.75
CA SER A 231 -3.41 9.86 -13.75
C SER A 231 -1.98 9.78 -14.28
N ASP A 232 -1.79 9.77 -15.59
CA ASP A 232 -0.48 9.65 -16.24
C ASP A 232 0.47 10.82 -15.91
N PHE A 233 -0.08 11.98 -15.56
CA PHE A 233 0.69 13.18 -15.22
C PHE A 233 0.85 13.39 -13.71
N ILE A 234 0.49 12.38 -12.88
CA ILE A 234 0.60 12.43 -11.42
C ILE A 234 1.71 11.46 -11.00
N THR A 235 2.89 11.97 -10.67
CA THR A 235 4.01 11.17 -10.17
C THR A 235 4.81 11.91 -9.12
N GLY A 236 5.44 11.21 -8.18
CA GLY A 236 6.23 11.77 -7.08
C GLY A 236 5.41 12.47 -6.00
N GLN A 237 4.07 12.38 -6.04
CA GLN A 237 3.18 13.13 -5.14
C GLN A 237 2.93 12.38 -3.84
N THR A 238 2.68 13.17 -2.79
CA THR A 238 2.21 12.69 -1.49
C THR A 238 0.77 13.18 -1.31
N ILE A 239 -0.20 12.28 -1.40
CA ILE A 239 -1.62 12.62 -1.42
C ILE A 239 -2.27 12.19 -0.11
N HIS A 240 -2.81 13.17 0.63
CA HIS A 240 -3.43 12.97 1.92
C HIS A 240 -4.93 12.65 1.79
N VAL A 241 -5.37 11.53 2.38
CA VAL A 241 -6.77 11.12 2.52
C VAL A 241 -7.06 11.06 4.02
N ASN A 242 -7.22 12.22 4.67
CA ASN A 242 -7.12 12.35 6.11
C ASN A 242 -8.24 13.18 6.77
N GLY A 243 -9.27 13.60 6.03
CA GLY A 243 -10.39 14.37 6.57
C GLY A 243 -10.00 15.72 7.16
N GLY A 244 -8.90 16.33 6.68
CA GLY A 244 -8.40 17.62 7.15
C GLY A 244 -7.50 17.54 8.40
N SER A 245 -7.07 16.34 8.83
CA SER A 245 -6.17 16.19 10.00
C SER A 245 -4.76 16.75 9.77
N TYR A 246 -4.39 16.99 8.51
CA TYR A 246 -3.13 17.61 8.12
C TYR A 246 -3.29 18.29 6.77
N PHE A 247 -2.75 19.51 6.66
CA PHE A 247 -2.64 20.28 5.41
C PHE A 247 -1.15 20.43 5.06
N GLN A 248 -0.82 20.23 3.80
CA GLN A 248 0.54 20.39 3.27
C GLN A 248 0.67 21.73 2.57
#